data_7ed9e167b64e66032ebb46d872d65249
#
_entry.id   7ed9e167b64e66032ebb46d872d65249
#
_cell.length_a   1.000
_cell.length_b   1.000
_cell.length_c   1.000
_cell.angle_alpha   90.00
_cell.angle_beta   90.00
_cell.angle_gamma   90.00
#
_symmetry.space_group_name_H-M   'P 1'
#
loop_
_entity.id
_entity.type
_entity.pdbx_description
1 polymer ?
#
loop_
_entity_poly.entity_id
_entity_poly.type
_entity_poly.pdbx_seq_one_letter_code
_entity_poly.pdbx_strand_id
1 'polypeptide(L)'
;MIIVLLGASGSGKSTLENEIATRFGYKKIVSYTTRRPRVGEVLDKDYHFINNEKFEKMINQGLFAEYDEYSQNRMYGTAKEDYQNGNKIVVLTPNGLRQLKKNCPNEKIFTVLVEANLGTRVKRYIDRCGVDKFNFDDANEIFARINRDFGMFLGLEREVDMVVDNSEGSDIGDIADDVIIACNL
;
A
#
# COMPACT_ATOMS: atom_id res chain seq x y z
N MET A 1 6.17 9.82 13.66
CA MET A 1 4.93 9.86 12.86
C MET A 1 4.97 8.77 11.79
N ILE A 2 3.90 8.02 11.65
CA ILE A 2 3.75 6.98 10.62
C ILE A 2 2.60 7.40 9.70
N ILE A 3 2.88 7.60 8.40
CA ILE A 3 1.84 7.81 7.39
C ILE A 3 1.48 6.44 6.80
N VAL A 4 0.20 6.07 6.89
CA VAL A 4 -0.33 4.84 6.32
C VAL A 4 -1.19 5.17 5.10
N LEU A 5 -0.77 4.71 3.93
CA LEU A 5 -1.51 4.87 2.69
C LEU A 5 -2.40 3.65 2.43
N LEU A 6 -3.67 3.89 2.23
CA LEU A 6 -4.69 2.92 1.90
C LEU A 6 -5.29 3.26 0.53
N GLY A 7 -5.95 2.31 -0.11
CA GLY A 7 -6.65 2.57 -1.37
C GLY A 7 -6.59 1.40 -2.33
N ALA A 8 -7.44 1.43 -3.32
CA ALA A 8 -7.59 0.37 -4.30
C ALA A 8 -6.36 0.22 -5.23
N SER A 9 -6.26 -0.91 -5.90
CA SER A 9 -5.24 -1.15 -6.92
C SER A 9 -5.30 -0.08 -8.02
N GLY A 10 -4.15 0.49 -8.38
CA GLY A 10 -4.07 1.54 -9.40
C GLY A 10 -4.40 2.95 -8.91
N SER A 11 -4.71 3.17 -7.62
CA SER A 11 -5.00 4.51 -7.09
C SER A 11 -3.76 5.41 -6.98
N GLY A 12 -2.53 4.86 -7.10
CA GLY A 12 -1.29 5.66 -7.09
C GLY A 12 -0.57 5.72 -5.74
N LYS A 13 -0.94 4.87 -4.77
CA LYS A 13 -0.29 4.81 -3.44
C LYS A 13 1.23 4.76 -3.49
N SER A 14 1.79 3.87 -4.30
CA SER A 14 3.26 3.72 -4.40
C SER A 14 3.94 4.95 -5.00
N THR A 15 3.25 5.69 -5.88
CA THR A 15 3.75 6.95 -6.43
C THR A 15 3.75 8.02 -5.35
N LEU A 16 2.67 8.16 -4.59
CA LEU A 16 2.56 9.09 -3.47
C LEU A 16 3.56 8.74 -2.35
N GLU A 17 3.72 7.45 -2.04
CA GLU A 17 4.72 6.97 -1.09
C GLU A 17 6.13 7.39 -1.48
N ASN A 18 6.50 7.22 -2.76
CA ASN A 18 7.81 7.64 -3.27
C ASN A 18 7.99 9.16 -3.21
N GLU A 19 6.96 9.91 -3.59
CA GLU A 19 6.98 11.38 -3.57
C GLU A 19 7.20 11.91 -2.15
N ILE A 20 6.41 11.43 -1.18
CA ILE A 20 6.56 11.82 0.23
C ILE A 20 7.92 11.39 0.78
N ALA A 21 8.38 10.18 0.49
CA ALA A 21 9.68 9.70 0.96
C ALA A 21 10.83 10.55 0.42
N THR A 22 10.77 10.92 -0.87
CA THR A 22 11.86 11.66 -1.54
C THR A 22 11.88 13.13 -1.11
N ARG A 23 10.73 13.80 -1.06
CA ARG A 23 10.66 15.25 -0.79
C ARG A 23 10.73 15.60 0.68
N PHE A 24 10.17 14.74 1.55
CA PHE A 24 10.00 15.05 2.98
C PHE A 24 10.80 14.14 3.91
N GLY A 25 11.62 13.23 3.36
CA GLY A 25 12.53 12.41 4.13
C GLY A 25 11.87 11.32 4.97
N TYR A 26 10.63 10.93 4.65
CA TYR A 26 9.98 9.79 5.28
C TYR A 26 10.65 8.49 4.84
N LYS A 27 10.99 7.63 5.79
CA LYS A 27 11.57 6.32 5.48
C LYS A 27 10.45 5.34 5.11
N LYS A 28 10.54 4.75 3.91
CA LYS A 28 9.60 3.70 3.49
C LYS A 28 9.80 2.44 4.32
N ILE A 29 8.69 1.84 4.75
CA ILE A 29 8.70 0.49 5.33
C ILE A 29 8.57 -0.51 4.19
N VAL A 30 9.56 -1.40 4.09
CA VAL A 30 9.60 -2.44 3.06
C VAL A 30 8.85 -3.67 3.57
N SER A 31 7.72 -4.00 2.94
CA SER A 31 6.90 -5.14 3.33
C SER A 31 7.53 -6.48 2.94
N TYR A 32 7.30 -7.50 3.74
CA TYR A 32 7.54 -8.91 3.40
C TYR A 32 6.41 -9.43 2.52
N THR A 33 6.73 -10.29 1.55
CA THR A 33 5.70 -10.94 0.72
C THR A 33 6.11 -12.32 0.26
N THR A 34 5.12 -13.22 0.14
CA THR A 34 5.31 -14.55 -0.46
C THR A 34 5.06 -14.57 -1.97
N ARG A 35 4.67 -13.43 -2.54
CA ARG A 35 4.51 -13.26 -3.98
C ARG A 35 5.88 -13.31 -4.67
N ARG A 36 5.93 -13.89 -5.87
CA ARG A 36 7.12 -13.81 -6.71
C ARG A 36 7.37 -12.36 -7.16
N PRO A 37 8.63 -11.93 -7.28
CA PRO A 37 8.97 -10.62 -7.84
C PRO A 37 8.38 -10.44 -9.24
N ARG A 38 7.97 -9.21 -9.56
CA ARG A 38 7.63 -8.81 -10.92
C ARG A 38 8.89 -8.33 -11.65
N VAL A 39 8.78 -8.24 -12.97
CA VAL A 39 9.87 -7.65 -13.78
C VAL A 39 10.15 -6.23 -13.31
N GLY A 40 11.41 -5.94 -12.98
CA GLY A 40 11.86 -4.63 -12.50
C GLY A 40 11.79 -4.42 -10.98
N GLU A 41 11.17 -5.33 -10.21
CA GLU A 41 11.19 -5.24 -8.75
C GLU A 41 12.53 -5.74 -8.16
N VAL A 42 13.03 -5.03 -7.18
CA VAL A 42 14.34 -5.28 -6.54
C VAL A 42 14.13 -5.78 -5.12
N LEU A 43 14.80 -6.90 -4.77
CA LEU A 43 14.82 -7.46 -3.43
C LEU A 43 15.31 -6.41 -2.42
N ASP A 44 14.67 -6.38 -1.26
CA ASP A 44 14.96 -5.51 -0.11
C ASP A 44 14.80 -3.99 -0.38
N LYS A 45 14.35 -3.63 -1.59
CA LYS A 45 13.99 -2.26 -1.96
C LYS A 45 12.48 -2.11 -2.14
N ASP A 46 11.88 -2.99 -2.96
CA ASP A 46 10.44 -2.98 -3.22
C ASP A 46 9.70 -3.88 -2.23
N TYR A 47 10.24 -5.07 -1.98
CA TYR A 47 9.74 -6.05 -1.02
C TYR A 47 10.87 -6.95 -0.50
N HIS A 48 10.69 -7.46 0.72
CA HIS A 48 11.40 -8.65 1.21
C HIS A 48 10.69 -9.90 0.68
N PHE A 49 11.12 -10.42 -0.47
CA PHE A 49 10.51 -11.62 -1.07
C PHE A 49 10.98 -12.87 -0.31
N ILE A 50 10.04 -13.55 0.35
CA ILE A 50 10.29 -14.75 1.13
C ILE A 50 9.31 -15.87 0.77
N ASN A 51 9.62 -17.13 1.12
CA ASN A 51 8.70 -18.22 0.93
C ASN A 51 7.65 -18.30 2.05
N ASN A 52 6.60 -19.11 1.84
CA ASN A 52 5.52 -19.28 2.81
C ASN A 52 6.03 -19.79 4.17
N GLU A 53 6.95 -20.78 4.17
CA GLU A 53 7.51 -21.36 5.41
C GLU A 53 8.19 -20.29 6.28
N LYS A 54 8.99 -19.42 5.67
CA LYS A 54 9.63 -18.29 6.39
C LYS A 54 8.61 -17.29 6.88
N PHE A 55 7.58 -17.01 6.07
CA PHE A 55 6.51 -16.06 6.46
C PHE A 55 5.73 -16.60 7.67
N GLU A 56 5.31 -17.87 7.64
CA GLU A 56 4.62 -18.55 8.75
C GLU A 56 5.49 -18.60 10.02
N LYS A 57 6.78 -18.85 9.88
CA LYS A 57 7.71 -18.79 11.01
C LYS A 57 7.75 -17.41 11.65
N MET A 58 7.76 -16.35 10.85
CA MET A 58 7.71 -14.96 11.36
C MET A 58 6.39 -14.64 12.06
N ILE A 59 5.25 -15.15 11.54
CA ILE A 59 3.95 -15.06 12.24
C ILE A 59 4.04 -15.72 13.62
N ASN A 60 4.50 -16.97 13.67
CA ASN A 60 4.57 -17.77 14.90
C ASN A 60 5.52 -17.14 15.95
N GLN A 61 6.53 -16.42 15.51
CA GLN A 61 7.46 -15.67 16.36
C GLN A 61 6.91 -14.30 16.77
N GLY A 62 5.74 -13.87 16.26
CA GLY A 62 5.14 -12.58 16.57
C GLY A 62 5.93 -11.37 16.08
N LEU A 63 6.71 -11.53 15.00
CA LEU A 63 7.59 -10.49 14.47
C LEU A 63 6.84 -9.42 13.66
N PHE A 64 5.68 -9.76 13.08
CA PHE A 64 4.91 -8.80 12.31
C PHE A 64 4.11 -7.82 13.17
N ALA A 65 4.13 -6.55 12.78
CA ALA A 65 3.20 -5.54 13.25
C ALA A 65 1.79 -5.76 12.69
N GLU A 66 1.74 -6.14 11.42
CA GLU A 66 0.54 -6.55 10.71
C GLU A 66 0.90 -7.55 9.61
N TYR A 67 -0.04 -8.36 9.21
CA TYR A 67 0.04 -9.20 8.01
C TYR A 67 -1.35 -9.49 7.47
N ASP A 68 -1.44 -9.74 6.15
CA ASP A 68 -2.71 -10.00 5.49
C ASP A 68 -2.52 -10.91 4.28
N GLU A 69 -3.53 -11.71 3.97
CA GLU A 69 -3.61 -12.44 2.72
C GLU A 69 -4.35 -11.61 1.67
N TYR A 70 -3.62 -11.05 0.73
CA TYR A 70 -4.22 -10.17 -0.27
C TYR A 70 -4.92 -10.91 -1.40
N SER A 71 -4.46 -12.09 -1.82
CA SER A 71 -5.10 -12.97 -2.81
C SER A 71 -4.39 -14.32 -2.92
N GLN A 72 -5.12 -15.42 -3.04
CA GLN A 72 -4.65 -16.76 -3.41
C GLN A 72 -3.23 -17.11 -2.87
N ASN A 73 -3.09 -17.21 -1.56
CA ASN A 73 -1.82 -17.51 -0.86
C ASN A 73 -0.72 -16.45 -1.04
N ARG A 74 -1.05 -15.20 -1.40
CA ARG A 74 -0.09 -14.10 -1.44
C ARG A 74 -0.17 -13.32 -0.15
N MET A 75 0.74 -13.63 0.76
CA MET A 75 0.86 -12.95 2.05
C MET A 75 1.67 -11.67 1.91
N TYR A 76 1.30 -10.67 2.69
CA TYR A 76 2.03 -9.42 2.88
C TYR A 76 2.07 -9.11 4.36
N GLY A 77 3.15 -8.48 4.83
CA GLY A 77 3.25 -8.07 6.23
C GLY A 77 4.44 -7.16 6.46
N THR A 78 4.40 -6.40 7.54
CA THR A 78 5.48 -5.48 7.95
C THR A 78 5.98 -5.84 9.33
N ALA A 79 7.30 -5.81 9.55
CA ALA A 79 7.88 -6.18 10.83
C ALA A 79 7.72 -5.06 11.87
N LYS A 80 7.55 -5.43 13.15
CA LYS A 80 7.42 -4.46 14.26
C LYS A 80 8.62 -3.54 14.39
N GLU A 81 9.81 -4.05 14.11
CA GLU A 81 11.06 -3.30 14.21
C GLU A 81 11.14 -2.14 13.21
N ASP A 82 10.46 -2.26 12.04
CA ASP A 82 10.50 -1.25 10.99
C ASP A 82 9.74 0.04 11.38
N TYR A 83 8.85 -0.03 12.36
CA TYR A 83 8.08 1.11 12.83
C TYR A 83 8.80 1.96 13.86
N GLN A 84 9.93 1.47 14.39
CA GLN A 84 10.70 2.19 15.39
C GLN A 84 11.47 3.36 14.78
N ASN A 85 11.52 4.47 15.52
CA ASN A 85 12.35 5.66 15.28
C ASN A 85 12.11 6.40 13.95
N GLY A 86 11.78 7.67 14.07
CA GLY A 86 11.66 8.62 12.96
C GLY A 86 10.32 8.55 12.21
N ASN A 87 10.26 9.33 11.14
CA ASN A 87 9.08 9.42 10.29
C ASN A 87 9.08 8.27 9.27
N LYS A 88 7.96 7.55 9.19
CA LYS A 88 7.78 6.38 8.33
C LYS A 88 6.58 6.55 7.42
N ILE A 89 6.64 5.88 6.28
CA ILE A 89 5.49 5.75 5.38
C ILE A 89 5.34 4.31 4.92
N VAL A 90 4.11 3.83 4.81
CA VAL A 90 3.79 2.44 4.44
C VAL A 90 2.47 2.35 3.71
N VAL A 91 2.36 1.38 2.81
CA VAL A 91 1.10 1.01 2.13
C VAL A 91 0.53 -0.24 2.78
N LEU A 92 -0.68 -0.15 3.33
CA LEU A 92 -1.35 -1.27 4.00
C LEU A 92 -2.73 -1.57 3.38
N THR A 93 -3.27 -2.74 3.74
CA THR A 93 -4.70 -3.05 3.60
C THR A 93 -5.48 -2.47 4.80
N PRO A 94 -6.82 -2.32 4.71
CA PRO A 94 -7.63 -1.93 5.86
C PRO A 94 -7.47 -2.87 7.05
N ASN A 95 -7.36 -4.18 6.81
CA ASN A 95 -7.10 -5.16 7.86
C ASN A 95 -5.71 -4.98 8.48
N GLY A 96 -4.68 -4.73 7.66
CA GLY A 96 -3.32 -4.41 8.12
C GLY A 96 -3.30 -3.16 9.00
N LEU A 97 -4.02 -2.09 8.62
CA LEU A 97 -4.14 -0.88 9.46
C LEU A 97 -4.72 -1.20 10.84
N ARG A 98 -5.82 -1.99 10.91
CA ARG A 98 -6.45 -2.34 12.18
C ARG A 98 -5.52 -3.17 13.06
N GLN A 99 -4.75 -4.10 12.47
CA GLN A 99 -3.73 -4.86 13.19
C GLN A 99 -2.58 -3.97 13.67
N LEU A 100 -2.07 -3.06 12.83
CA LEU A 100 -1.03 -2.11 13.20
C LEU A 100 -1.44 -1.25 14.39
N LYS A 101 -2.64 -0.65 14.36
CA LYS A 101 -3.18 0.15 15.47
C LYS A 101 -3.27 -0.67 16.77
N LYS A 102 -3.61 -1.97 16.68
CA LYS A 102 -3.69 -2.87 17.84
C LYS A 102 -2.31 -3.26 18.38
N ASN A 103 -1.36 -3.58 17.49
CA ASN A 103 -0.07 -4.14 17.85
C ASN A 103 1.00 -3.08 18.16
N CYS A 104 0.79 -1.84 17.69
CA CYS A 104 1.67 -0.69 17.91
C CYS A 104 0.87 0.52 18.45
N PRO A 105 0.20 0.42 19.61
CA PRO A 105 -0.76 1.42 20.08
C PRO A 105 -0.12 2.77 20.49
N ASN A 106 1.19 2.80 20.67
CA ASN A 106 1.92 4.01 21.07
C ASN A 106 2.44 4.82 19.87
N GLU A 107 2.27 4.30 18.66
CA GLU A 107 2.73 4.99 17.45
C GLU A 107 1.71 6.06 17.02
N LYS A 108 2.22 7.24 16.68
CA LYS A 108 1.39 8.31 16.10
C LYS A 108 1.18 7.96 14.61
N ILE A 109 -0.03 7.50 14.25
CA ILE A 109 -0.40 7.06 12.91
C ILE A 109 -1.32 8.10 12.28
N PHE A 110 -1.00 8.53 11.06
CA PHE A 110 -1.85 9.35 10.18
C PHE A 110 -2.24 8.52 8.97
N THR A 111 -3.54 8.38 8.72
CA THR A 111 -4.10 7.47 7.74
C THR A 111 -4.66 8.23 6.54
N VAL A 112 -4.23 7.86 5.33
CA VAL A 112 -4.64 8.50 4.08
C VAL A 112 -5.27 7.47 3.14
N LEU A 113 -6.52 7.67 2.76
CA LEU A 113 -7.17 6.91 1.70
C LEU A 113 -6.89 7.60 0.36
N VAL A 114 -6.13 6.93 -0.50
CA VAL A 114 -5.83 7.41 -1.85
C VAL A 114 -6.86 6.80 -2.81
N GLU A 115 -7.74 7.64 -3.32
CA GLU A 115 -8.75 7.28 -4.31
C GLU A 115 -8.30 7.63 -5.73
N ALA A 116 -8.88 6.99 -6.70
CA ALA A 116 -8.86 7.37 -8.10
C ALA A 116 -10.07 6.73 -8.78
N ASN A 117 -10.67 7.43 -9.73
CA ASN A 117 -11.80 6.89 -10.49
C ASN A 117 -11.42 5.60 -11.24
N LEU A 118 -12.42 4.76 -11.50
CA LEU A 118 -12.21 3.45 -12.10
C LEU A 118 -11.48 3.51 -13.44
N GLY A 119 -11.82 4.48 -14.30
CA GLY A 119 -11.18 4.68 -15.60
C GLY A 119 -9.67 4.91 -15.47
N THR A 120 -9.26 5.81 -14.58
CA THR A 120 -7.85 6.09 -14.26
C THR A 120 -7.13 4.84 -13.77
N ARG A 121 -7.74 4.05 -12.88
CA ARG A 121 -7.15 2.83 -12.33
C ARG A 121 -6.95 1.76 -13.40
N VAL A 122 -7.95 1.56 -14.28
CA VAL A 122 -7.88 0.61 -15.41
C VAL A 122 -6.80 1.05 -16.40
N LYS A 123 -6.78 2.33 -16.79
CA LYS A 123 -5.76 2.88 -17.69
C LYS A 123 -4.35 2.64 -17.14
N ARG A 124 -4.09 2.99 -15.88
CA ARG A 124 -2.79 2.76 -15.22
C ARG A 124 -2.38 1.28 -15.16
N TYR A 125 -3.36 0.37 -15.10
CA TYR A 125 -3.07 -1.06 -15.15
C TYR A 125 -2.64 -1.48 -16.56
N ILE A 126 -3.38 -1.07 -17.59
CA ILE A 126 -3.06 -1.37 -18.99
C ILE A 126 -1.69 -0.80 -19.37
N ASP A 127 -1.41 0.45 -19.02
CA ASP A 127 -0.13 1.11 -19.29
C ASP A 127 1.05 0.35 -18.66
N ARG A 128 0.87 -0.19 -17.45
CA ARG A 128 1.90 -0.98 -16.76
C ARG A 128 2.13 -2.35 -17.39
N CYS A 129 1.09 -2.98 -17.93
CA CYS A 129 1.23 -4.24 -18.69
C CYS A 129 1.86 -4.00 -20.07
N GLY A 130 1.72 -2.77 -20.61
CA GLY A 130 2.00 -2.40 -21.97
C GLY A 130 0.78 -2.67 -22.87
N VAL A 131 0.28 -1.63 -23.54
CA VAL A 131 -0.96 -1.72 -24.33
C VAL A 131 -0.90 -2.86 -25.35
N ASP A 132 0.23 -3.03 -26.04
CA ASP A 132 0.41 -4.06 -27.06
C ASP A 132 0.56 -5.48 -26.50
N LYS A 133 0.77 -5.62 -25.18
CA LYS A 133 0.93 -6.91 -24.48
C LYS A 133 -0.29 -7.29 -23.67
N PHE A 134 -1.25 -6.36 -23.51
CA PHE A 134 -2.46 -6.57 -22.72
C PHE A 134 -3.31 -7.68 -23.34
N ASN A 135 -3.60 -8.70 -22.58
CA ASN A 135 -4.28 -9.91 -23.03
C ASN A 135 -5.47 -10.26 -22.13
N PHE A 136 -6.14 -11.39 -22.42
CA PHE A 136 -7.34 -11.83 -21.72
C PHE A 136 -7.07 -12.16 -20.24
N ASP A 137 -5.91 -12.71 -19.92
CA ASP A 137 -5.54 -13.03 -18.52
C ASP A 137 -5.31 -11.76 -17.71
N ASP A 138 -4.72 -10.73 -18.31
CA ASP A 138 -4.57 -9.41 -17.70
C ASP A 138 -5.93 -8.75 -17.43
N ALA A 139 -6.88 -8.91 -18.39
CA ALA A 139 -8.25 -8.42 -18.21
C ALA A 139 -8.95 -9.13 -17.04
N ASN A 140 -8.84 -10.45 -16.94
CA ASN A 140 -9.39 -11.21 -15.83
C ASN A 140 -8.77 -10.81 -14.48
N GLU A 141 -7.45 -10.61 -14.44
CA GLU A 141 -6.78 -10.16 -13.22
C GLU A 141 -7.26 -8.78 -12.78
N ILE A 142 -7.44 -7.83 -13.71
CA ILE A 142 -7.93 -6.49 -13.34
C ILE A 142 -9.38 -6.55 -12.84
N PHE A 143 -10.26 -7.35 -13.44
CA PHE A 143 -11.63 -7.52 -12.94
C PHE A 143 -11.66 -8.13 -11.54
N ALA A 144 -10.86 -9.16 -11.29
CA ALA A 144 -10.74 -9.77 -9.96
C ALA A 144 -10.26 -8.76 -8.91
N ARG A 145 -9.30 -7.89 -9.26
CA ARG A 145 -8.81 -6.82 -8.39
C ARG A 145 -9.90 -5.79 -8.10
N ILE A 146 -10.61 -5.32 -9.13
CA ILE A 146 -11.68 -4.33 -8.98
C ILE A 146 -12.77 -4.85 -8.03
N ASN A 147 -13.23 -6.09 -8.24
CA ASN A 147 -14.28 -6.70 -7.41
C ASN A 147 -13.84 -6.85 -5.95
N ARG A 148 -12.61 -7.29 -5.70
CA ARG A 148 -12.08 -7.41 -4.35
C ARG A 148 -11.93 -6.04 -3.68
N ASP A 149 -11.34 -5.08 -4.40
CA ASP A 149 -11.08 -3.74 -3.89
C ASP A 149 -12.40 -3.04 -3.53
N PHE A 150 -13.46 -3.23 -4.34
CA PHE A 150 -14.77 -2.65 -4.06
C PHE A 150 -15.31 -3.05 -2.68
N GLY A 151 -15.25 -4.33 -2.33
CA GLY A 151 -15.67 -4.80 -1.02
C GLY A 151 -14.72 -4.40 0.12
N MET A 152 -13.42 -4.31 -0.17
CA MET A 152 -12.39 -4.03 0.83
C MET A 152 -12.37 -2.57 1.27
N PHE A 153 -12.60 -1.62 0.36
CA PHE A 153 -12.46 -0.19 0.61
C PHE A 153 -13.80 0.55 0.78
N LEU A 154 -14.92 -0.14 0.64
CA LEU A 154 -16.25 0.46 0.80
C LEU A 154 -16.44 0.97 2.25
N GLY A 155 -16.74 2.26 2.39
CA GLY A 155 -16.99 2.89 3.69
C GLY A 155 -15.73 3.26 4.48
N LEU A 156 -14.54 3.00 3.94
CA LEU A 156 -13.26 3.24 4.63
C LEU A 156 -12.98 4.73 4.82
N GLU A 157 -13.60 5.61 4.04
CA GLU A 157 -13.48 7.07 4.17
C GLU A 157 -13.86 7.58 5.57
N ARG A 158 -14.62 6.80 6.34
CA ARG A 158 -15.02 7.14 7.72
C ARG A 158 -14.03 6.69 8.79
N GLU A 159 -13.05 5.87 8.40
CA GLU A 159 -12.06 5.25 9.31
C GLU A 159 -10.67 5.88 9.17
N VAL A 160 -10.49 6.82 8.23
CA VAL A 160 -9.20 7.45 7.91
C VAL A 160 -9.19 8.93 8.30
N ASP A 161 -7.99 9.49 8.48
CA ASP A 161 -7.82 10.90 8.84
C ASP A 161 -7.96 11.81 7.62
N MET A 162 -7.62 11.32 6.42
CA MET A 162 -7.68 12.10 5.18
C MET A 162 -8.04 11.22 3.98
N VAL A 163 -8.81 11.79 3.05
CA VAL A 163 -9.09 11.20 1.73
C VAL A 163 -8.51 12.13 0.67
N VAL A 164 -7.78 11.57 -0.29
CA VAL A 164 -7.23 12.32 -1.43
C VAL A 164 -7.65 11.68 -2.75
N ASP A 165 -8.04 12.49 -3.73
CA ASP A 165 -8.35 12.03 -5.09
C ASP A 165 -7.11 12.18 -5.99
N ASN A 166 -6.62 11.07 -6.49
CA ASN A 166 -5.51 10.97 -7.42
C ASN A 166 -6.01 10.45 -8.79
N SER A 167 -7.14 10.99 -9.25
CA SER A 167 -7.65 10.70 -10.60
C SER A 167 -6.83 11.41 -11.68
N GLU A 168 -7.13 11.15 -12.96
CA GLU A 168 -6.46 11.80 -14.08
C GLU A 168 -6.60 13.34 -13.97
N GLY A 169 -5.48 14.05 -14.10
CA GLY A 169 -5.41 15.51 -13.94
C GLY A 169 -4.96 15.99 -12.56
N SER A 170 -4.91 15.13 -11.55
CA SER A 170 -4.34 15.48 -10.24
C SER A 170 -2.80 15.53 -10.29
N ASP A 171 -2.20 16.47 -9.56
CA ASP A 171 -0.75 16.52 -9.36
C ASP A 171 -0.37 15.78 -8.08
N ILE A 172 0.54 14.81 -8.20
CA ILE A 172 0.95 13.99 -7.07
C ILE A 172 1.80 14.76 -6.06
N GLY A 173 2.50 15.80 -6.51
CA GLY A 173 3.29 16.69 -5.67
C GLY A 173 2.39 17.54 -4.78
N ASP A 174 1.31 18.11 -5.34
CA ASP A 174 0.32 18.87 -4.57
C ASP A 174 -0.37 17.97 -3.53
N ILE A 175 -0.75 16.73 -3.92
CA ILE A 175 -1.31 15.75 -2.98
C ILE A 175 -0.32 15.44 -1.84
N ALA A 176 0.97 15.30 -2.15
CA ALA A 176 1.98 15.04 -1.14
C ALA A 176 2.13 16.21 -0.16
N ASP A 177 2.11 17.45 -0.66
CA ASP A 177 2.15 18.66 0.16
C ASP A 177 0.94 18.73 1.11
N ASP A 178 -0.27 18.48 0.60
CA ASP A 178 -1.50 18.46 1.40
C ASP A 178 -1.46 17.41 2.51
N VAL A 179 -0.98 16.19 2.20
CA VAL A 179 -0.82 15.12 3.20
C VAL A 179 0.16 15.53 4.30
N ILE A 180 1.28 16.15 3.95
CA ILE A 180 2.29 16.56 4.94
C ILE A 180 1.78 17.73 5.79
N ILE A 181 1.06 18.67 5.22
CA ILE A 181 0.43 19.76 5.97
C ILE A 181 -0.57 19.16 6.98
N ALA A 182 -1.47 18.30 6.51
CA ALA A 182 -2.51 17.72 7.35
C ALA A 182 -1.95 16.85 8.50
N CYS A 183 -0.90 16.07 8.26
CA CYS A 183 -0.35 15.20 9.30
C CYS A 183 0.45 15.94 10.39
N ASN A 184 0.80 17.22 10.17
CA ASN A 184 1.52 18.05 11.13
C ASN A 184 0.59 19.00 11.94
N LEU A 185 -0.71 19.01 11.63
CA LEU A 185 -1.73 19.71 12.39
C LEU A 185 -2.20 18.87 13.61
#